data_b05138ca271560746e014b85dc9bfd44
#
_entry.id   b05138ca271560746e014b85dc9bfd44
#
_cell.length_a   1.000
_cell.length_b   1.000
_cell.length_c   1.000
_cell.angle_alpha   90.00
_cell.angle_beta   90.00
_cell.angle_gamma   90.00
#
_symmetry.space_group_name_H-M   'P 1'
#
loop_
_entity.id
_entity.type
_entity.pdbx_description
1 polymer ?
#
loop_
_entity_poly.entity_id
_entity_poly.type
_entity_poly.pdbx_seq_one_letter_code
_entity_poly.pdbx_strand_id
1 'polypeptide(L)'
;RVLFRSKTIAKICRKMAYQVVEQGVETPKISIKNLHEYLGAPIFIDQEREKKPQVGYVNGLAWTSVGGVVLPCEATTMAGTGKLALTGSLGKVMQESGHAAMSYIRHNAKTLKIDEDFYKKLDIHVHLPEGATPKDGPSAGITMTLAMVSALTGRKVRADLAMTGEITLRGRVLPIGGLKEKLLAALSYGVKEVFIPKGNEKDVPELPDNVKEGLIITSVKTIDRKSVV
;
A
#
# COMPACT_ATOMS: atom_id res chain seq x y z
N ARG A 1 -9.44 -14.98 -16.84
CA ARG A 1 -10.15 -15.37 -15.59
C ARG A 1 -10.96 -16.67 -15.73
N VAL A 2 -11.82 -16.83 -16.75
CA VAL A 2 -12.64 -18.04 -16.95
C VAL A 2 -11.77 -19.28 -17.11
N LEU A 3 -10.74 -19.24 -17.96
CA LEU A 3 -9.83 -20.37 -18.20
C LEU A 3 -9.08 -20.81 -16.93
N PHE A 4 -8.68 -19.88 -16.08
CA PHE A 4 -8.02 -20.18 -14.81
C PHE A 4 -8.97 -20.89 -13.84
N ARG A 5 -10.19 -20.39 -13.70
CA ARG A 5 -11.21 -21.02 -12.84
C ARG A 5 -11.54 -22.44 -13.30
N SER A 6 -11.71 -22.64 -14.62
CA SER A 6 -11.99 -23.97 -15.20
C SER A 6 -10.85 -24.96 -14.93
N LYS A 7 -9.59 -24.54 -15.06
CA LYS A 7 -8.42 -25.39 -14.75
C LYS A 7 -8.37 -25.77 -13.27
N THR A 8 -8.68 -24.84 -12.39
CA THR A 8 -8.70 -25.07 -10.93
C THR A 8 -9.80 -26.07 -10.54
N ILE A 9 -11.03 -25.86 -11.07
CA ILE A 9 -12.13 -26.79 -10.85
C ILE A 9 -11.79 -28.18 -11.41
N ALA A 10 -11.26 -28.27 -12.62
CA ALA A 10 -10.85 -29.54 -13.21
C ALA A 10 -9.78 -30.28 -12.38
N LYS A 11 -8.86 -29.55 -11.72
CA LYS A 11 -7.87 -30.15 -10.81
C LYS A 11 -8.55 -30.76 -9.58
N ILE A 12 -9.54 -30.09 -9.02
CA ILE A 12 -10.34 -30.61 -7.91
C ILE A 12 -11.10 -31.88 -8.34
N CYS A 13 -11.83 -31.81 -9.46
CA CYS A 13 -12.59 -32.95 -9.96
C CYS A 13 -11.71 -34.19 -10.21
N ARG A 14 -10.51 -34.02 -10.79
CA ARG A 14 -9.58 -35.12 -10.99
C ARG A 14 -9.12 -35.77 -9.69
N LYS A 15 -8.84 -34.97 -8.66
CA LYS A 15 -8.44 -35.51 -7.35
C LYS A 15 -9.61 -36.22 -6.64
N MET A 16 -10.84 -35.69 -6.78
CA MET A 16 -12.01 -36.38 -6.26
C MET A 16 -12.23 -37.72 -6.95
N ALA A 17 -12.14 -37.75 -8.29
CA ALA A 17 -12.25 -39.01 -9.04
C ALA A 17 -11.18 -40.01 -8.59
N TYR A 18 -9.96 -39.57 -8.37
CA TYR A 18 -8.89 -40.43 -7.85
C TYR A 18 -9.24 -40.99 -6.45
N GLN A 19 -9.78 -40.18 -5.55
CA GLN A 19 -10.19 -40.63 -4.21
C GLN A 19 -11.31 -41.67 -4.28
N VAL A 20 -12.25 -41.51 -5.21
CA VAL A 20 -13.35 -42.48 -5.40
C VAL A 20 -12.82 -43.78 -5.93
N VAL A 21 -12.00 -43.74 -6.99
CA VAL A 21 -11.56 -44.94 -7.71
C VAL A 21 -10.46 -45.71 -6.97
N GLU A 22 -9.44 -45.00 -6.49
CA GLU A 22 -8.24 -45.61 -5.92
C GLU A 22 -8.29 -45.77 -4.40
N GLN A 23 -8.99 -44.87 -3.72
CA GLN A 23 -9.05 -44.86 -2.26
C GLN A 23 -10.39 -45.35 -1.67
N GLY A 24 -11.37 -45.64 -2.53
CA GLY A 24 -12.67 -46.16 -2.11
C GLY A 24 -13.54 -45.19 -1.33
N VAL A 25 -13.29 -43.89 -1.46
CA VAL A 25 -14.07 -42.84 -0.79
C VAL A 25 -15.40 -42.67 -1.53
N GLU A 26 -16.52 -43.08 -0.97
CA GLU A 26 -17.81 -43.02 -1.64
C GLU A 26 -18.25 -41.61 -2.02
N THR A 27 -18.04 -40.64 -1.13
CA THR A 27 -18.45 -39.25 -1.34
C THR A 27 -17.40 -38.25 -0.83
N PRO A 28 -16.40 -37.89 -1.66
CA PRO A 28 -15.42 -36.87 -1.29
C PRO A 28 -16.10 -35.52 -1.01
N LYS A 29 -15.88 -34.94 0.17
CA LYS A 29 -16.45 -33.63 0.54
C LYS A 29 -15.40 -32.54 0.45
N ILE A 30 -15.73 -31.46 -0.24
CA ILE A 30 -14.88 -30.27 -0.34
C ILE A 30 -15.40 -29.19 0.58
N SER A 31 -14.49 -28.57 1.29
CA SER A 31 -14.75 -27.42 2.16
C SER A 31 -13.55 -26.46 2.09
N ILE A 32 -13.73 -25.25 2.57
CA ILE A 32 -12.60 -24.29 2.68
C ILE A 32 -11.46 -24.87 3.52
N LYS A 33 -11.78 -25.69 4.52
CA LYS A 33 -10.77 -26.26 5.44
C LYS A 33 -9.84 -27.29 4.78
N ASN A 34 -10.35 -28.08 3.84
CA ASN A 34 -9.57 -29.11 3.15
C ASN A 34 -9.24 -28.79 1.70
N LEU A 35 -9.52 -27.57 1.25
CA LEU A 35 -9.24 -27.14 -0.12
C LEU A 35 -7.75 -27.26 -0.49
N HIS A 36 -6.87 -27.08 0.50
CA HIS A 36 -5.43 -27.20 0.32
C HIS A 36 -4.99 -28.64 -0.06
N GLU A 37 -5.73 -29.66 0.33
CA GLU A 37 -5.47 -31.05 -0.06
C GLU A 37 -5.66 -31.25 -1.57
N TYR A 38 -6.60 -30.53 -2.17
CA TYR A 38 -6.91 -30.59 -3.59
C TYR A 38 -6.05 -29.66 -4.44
N LEU A 39 -5.79 -28.45 -3.98
CA LEU A 39 -5.13 -27.41 -4.77
C LEU A 39 -3.65 -27.20 -4.42
N GLY A 40 -3.21 -27.65 -3.25
CA GLY A 40 -1.91 -27.34 -2.66
C GLY A 40 -1.96 -26.07 -1.82
N ALA A 41 -0.82 -25.59 -1.38
CA ALA A 41 -0.71 -24.34 -0.61
C ALA A 41 -1.27 -23.16 -1.42
N PRO A 42 -1.90 -22.17 -0.76
CA PRO A 42 -2.34 -20.95 -1.43
C PRO A 42 -1.17 -20.29 -2.16
N ILE A 43 -1.37 -19.94 -3.42
CA ILE A 43 -0.37 -19.23 -4.23
C ILE A 43 -0.26 -17.78 -3.76
N PHE A 44 -1.38 -17.22 -3.32
CA PHE A 44 -1.44 -15.88 -2.74
C PHE A 44 -1.67 -16.04 -1.24
N ILE A 45 -0.68 -15.67 -0.47
CA ILE A 45 -0.80 -15.52 0.97
C ILE A 45 -1.25 -14.08 1.19
N ASP A 46 -2.36 -13.89 1.90
CA ASP A 46 -2.74 -12.55 2.34
C ASP A 46 -1.57 -11.96 3.12
N GLN A 47 -1.10 -10.78 2.69
CA GLN A 47 -0.05 -10.08 3.43
C GLN A 47 -0.55 -9.87 4.85
N GLU A 48 0.23 -10.31 5.83
CA GLU A 48 -0.09 -10.05 7.24
C GLU A 48 -0.10 -8.53 7.44
N ARG A 49 -1.29 -8.02 7.70
CA ARG A 49 -1.47 -6.60 7.99
C ARG A 49 -0.86 -6.27 9.34
N GLU A 50 -0.04 -5.22 9.38
CA GLU A 50 0.34 -4.60 10.64
C GLU A 50 -0.91 -4.11 11.37
N LYS A 51 -1.06 -4.56 12.63
CA LYS A 51 -2.25 -4.26 13.44
C LYS A 51 -2.04 -3.09 14.40
N LYS A 52 -0.76 -2.75 14.66
CA LYS A 52 -0.41 -1.70 15.63
C LYS A 52 0.17 -0.49 14.93
N PRO A 53 -0.12 0.73 15.43
CA PRO A 53 0.53 1.94 14.94
C PRO A 53 2.05 1.86 15.09
N GLN A 54 2.77 2.19 14.01
CA GLN A 54 4.24 2.14 13.95
C GLN A 54 4.84 3.47 13.51
N VAL A 55 6.09 3.71 13.91
CA VAL A 55 6.88 4.84 13.43
C VAL A 55 7.51 4.46 12.09
N GLY A 56 7.43 5.36 11.10
CA GLY A 56 8.03 5.16 9.80
C GLY A 56 7.32 4.16 8.90
N TYR A 57 6.18 3.62 9.29
CA TYR A 57 5.40 2.66 8.50
C TYR A 57 4.08 3.26 8.04
N VAL A 58 3.83 3.27 6.73
CA VAL A 58 2.63 3.86 6.11
C VAL A 58 2.12 2.98 4.98
N ASN A 59 0.82 2.70 4.94
CA ASN A 59 0.21 1.98 3.83
C ASN A 59 -0.06 2.93 2.65
N GLY A 60 0.62 2.71 1.56
CA GLY A 60 0.32 3.29 0.25
C GLY A 60 -0.65 2.42 -0.54
N LEU A 61 -1.13 2.95 -1.66
CA LEU A 61 -2.01 2.24 -2.58
C LEU A 61 -1.44 2.32 -3.99
N ALA A 62 -1.31 1.15 -4.62
CA ALA A 62 -0.87 1.05 -6.00
C ALA A 62 -1.95 0.38 -6.87
N TRP A 63 -1.85 0.58 -8.17
CA TRP A 63 -2.68 -0.05 -9.18
C TRP A 63 -1.82 -0.88 -10.13
N THR A 64 -2.30 -2.05 -10.48
CA THR A 64 -1.66 -2.97 -11.42
C THR A 64 -2.66 -3.45 -12.47
N SER A 65 -2.20 -4.08 -13.54
CA SER A 65 -3.07 -4.66 -14.58
C SER A 65 -4.06 -5.72 -14.06
N VAL A 66 -3.83 -6.25 -12.87
CA VAL A 66 -4.69 -7.26 -12.25
C VAL A 66 -5.56 -6.71 -11.11
N GLY A 67 -5.40 -5.45 -10.75
CA GLY A 67 -6.18 -4.77 -9.71
C GLY A 67 -5.34 -3.86 -8.82
N GLY A 68 -5.96 -3.34 -7.75
CA GLY A 68 -5.27 -2.57 -6.73
C GLY A 68 -4.52 -3.46 -5.75
N VAL A 69 -3.50 -2.88 -5.13
CA VAL A 69 -2.73 -3.50 -4.04
C VAL A 69 -2.41 -2.47 -2.97
N VAL A 70 -2.33 -2.91 -1.71
CA VAL A 70 -1.75 -2.10 -0.63
C VAL A 70 -0.24 -2.24 -0.72
N LEU A 71 0.45 -1.12 -0.68
CA LEU A 71 1.90 -1.02 -0.83
C LEU A 71 2.48 -0.41 0.45
N PRO A 72 2.98 -1.22 1.38
CA PRO A 72 3.67 -0.72 2.56
C PRO A 72 4.87 0.14 2.17
N CYS A 73 5.08 1.21 2.89
CA CYS A 73 6.24 2.09 2.78
C CYS A 73 6.88 2.22 4.15
N GLU A 74 8.12 1.83 4.26
CA GLU A 74 8.91 1.88 5.47
C GLU A 74 9.97 2.97 5.36
N ALA A 75 10.11 3.78 6.41
CA ALA A 75 11.17 4.77 6.51
C ALA A 75 11.87 4.65 7.84
N THR A 76 13.19 4.71 7.82
CA THR A 76 14.03 4.73 9.02
C THR A 76 15.07 5.82 8.91
N THR A 77 15.54 6.28 10.06
CA THR A 77 16.62 7.27 10.17
C THR A 77 17.81 6.65 10.88
N MET A 78 19.01 7.06 10.47
CA MET A 78 20.26 6.65 11.09
C MET A 78 21.25 7.82 11.10
N ALA A 79 22.25 7.78 11.98
CA ALA A 79 23.30 8.79 11.97
C ALA A 79 23.97 8.81 10.60
N GLY A 80 24.17 10.02 10.05
CA GLY A 80 24.71 10.15 8.70
C GLY A 80 24.95 11.59 8.28
N THR A 81 24.91 11.84 6.98
CA THR A 81 25.28 13.12 6.36
C THR A 81 24.19 13.71 5.45
N GLY A 82 22.96 13.23 5.56
CA GLY A 82 21.82 13.71 4.78
C GLY A 82 21.53 12.91 3.52
N LYS A 83 22.02 11.68 3.42
CA LYS A 83 21.73 10.80 2.28
C LYS A 83 20.29 10.31 2.35
N LEU A 84 19.61 10.29 1.19
CA LEU A 84 18.33 9.62 1.00
C LEU A 84 18.58 8.33 0.20
N ALA A 85 18.35 7.18 0.83
CA ALA A 85 18.36 5.88 0.17
C ALA A 85 16.92 5.48 -0.16
N LEU A 86 16.68 5.08 -1.41
CA LEU A 86 15.38 4.63 -1.90
C LEU A 86 15.55 3.21 -2.45
N THR A 87 14.84 2.23 -1.89
CA THR A 87 14.95 0.82 -2.28
C THR A 87 13.57 0.17 -2.45
N GLY A 88 13.51 -0.99 -3.11
CA GLY A 88 12.27 -1.73 -3.38
C GLY A 88 11.95 -1.85 -4.87
N SER A 89 12.95 -1.85 -5.74
CA SER A 89 12.79 -1.91 -7.21
C SER A 89 11.96 -0.74 -7.75
N LEU A 90 12.31 0.48 -7.32
CA LEU A 90 11.60 1.71 -7.65
C LEU A 90 12.07 2.24 -9.02
N GLY A 91 11.11 2.50 -9.91
CA GLY A 91 11.35 3.19 -11.17
C GLY A 91 11.70 4.67 -10.97
N LYS A 92 12.11 5.33 -12.05
CA LYS A 92 12.61 6.72 -12.01
C LYS A 92 11.58 7.70 -11.46
N VAL A 93 10.33 7.60 -11.88
CA VAL A 93 9.26 8.52 -11.45
C VAL A 93 9.00 8.40 -9.95
N MET A 94 9.01 7.17 -9.42
CA MET A 94 8.83 6.94 -7.99
C MET A 94 10.04 7.42 -7.17
N GLN A 95 11.27 7.29 -7.69
CA GLN A 95 12.47 7.86 -7.06
C GLN A 95 12.42 9.39 -7.04
N GLU A 96 11.99 10.03 -8.12
CA GLU A 96 11.78 11.49 -8.19
C GLU A 96 10.75 11.95 -7.16
N SER A 97 9.65 11.19 -6.97
CA SER A 97 8.67 11.44 -5.91
C SER A 97 9.30 11.40 -4.51
N GLY A 98 10.19 10.45 -4.24
CA GLY A 98 10.93 10.38 -2.99
C GLY A 98 11.84 11.60 -2.76
N HIS A 99 12.53 12.05 -3.80
CA HIS A 99 13.35 13.27 -3.75
C HIS A 99 12.52 14.54 -3.58
N ALA A 100 11.35 14.64 -4.24
CA ALA A 100 10.41 15.75 -4.07
C ALA A 100 9.86 15.80 -2.64
N ALA A 101 9.52 14.64 -2.08
CA ALA A 101 9.09 14.49 -0.69
C ALA A 101 10.18 14.96 0.29
N MET A 102 11.42 14.56 0.10
CA MET A 102 12.56 14.99 0.93
C MET A 102 12.77 16.50 0.84
N SER A 103 12.68 17.08 -0.34
CA SER A 103 12.81 18.51 -0.56
C SER A 103 11.71 19.31 0.16
N TYR A 104 10.46 18.81 0.09
CA TYR A 104 9.33 19.39 0.82
C TYR A 104 9.55 19.34 2.34
N ILE A 105 9.99 18.21 2.88
CA ILE A 105 10.25 18.03 4.31
C ILE A 105 11.34 19.01 4.78
N ARG A 106 12.46 19.09 4.05
CA ARG A 106 13.54 20.03 4.38
C ARG A 106 13.08 21.47 4.40
N HIS A 107 12.32 21.89 3.39
CA HIS A 107 11.79 23.27 3.32
C HIS A 107 10.82 23.58 4.45
N ASN A 108 10.04 22.61 4.90
CA ASN A 108 8.99 22.76 5.91
C ASN A 108 9.35 22.18 7.29
N ALA A 109 10.63 21.89 7.55
CA ALA A 109 11.08 21.18 8.76
C ALA A 109 10.53 21.84 10.04
N LYS A 110 10.64 23.18 10.17
CA LYS A 110 10.11 23.93 11.30
C LYS A 110 8.60 23.74 11.51
N THR A 111 7.80 23.83 10.44
CA THR A 111 6.35 23.63 10.48
C THR A 111 5.98 22.20 10.88
N LEU A 112 6.74 21.22 10.40
CA LEU A 112 6.58 19.80 10.70
C LEU A 112 7.14 19.42 12.08
N LYS A 113 7.78 20.37 12.80
CA LYS A 113 8.47 20.14 14.08
C LYS A 113 9.63 19.13 13.98
N ILE A 114 10.38 19.23 12.91
CA ILE A 114 11.61 18.47 12.66
C ILE A 114 12.80 19.42 12.89
N ASP A 115 13.92 18.89 13.39
CA ASP A 115 15.19 19.64 13.48
C ASP A 115 15.56 20.21 12.09
N GLU A 116 15.71 21.51 11.98
CA GLU A 116 16.03 22.18 10.71
C GLU A 116 17.34 21.70 10.09
N ASP A 117 18.25 21.19 10.91
CA ASP A 117 19.56 20.64 10.52
C ASP A 117 19.60 19.09 10.43
N PHE A 118 18.43 18.42 10.47
CA PHE A 118 18.39 16.96 10.43
C PHE A 118 19.17 16.37 9.26
N TYR A 119 19.13 17.03 8.11
CA TYR A 119 19.83 16.58 6.89
C TYR A 119 21.35 16.65 6.96
N LYS A 120 21.93 17.24 8.01
CA LYS A 120 23.38 17.26 8.29
C LYS A 120 23.80 16.14 9.23
N LYS A 121 22.85 15.51 9.92
CA LYS A 121 23.07 14.58 11.03
C LYS A 121 22.50 13.20 10.79
N LEU A 122 21.48 13.08 9.91
CA LEU A 122 20.73 11.84 9.70
C LEU A 122 20.69 11.48 8.22
N ASP A 123 20.95 10.24 7.91
CA ASP A 123 20.55 9.62 6.66
C ASP A 123 19.13 9.05 6.80
N ILE A 124 18.38 9.03 5.72
CA ILE A 124 17.04 8.46 5.66
C ILE A 124 17.03 7.33 4.65
N HIS A 125 16.47 6.19 5.04
CA HIS A 125 16.24 5.08 4.13
C HIS A 125 14.72 4.84 4.01
N VAL A 126 14.20 4.92 2.79
CA VAL A 126 12.83 4.57 2.45
C VAL A 126 12.85 3.28 1.66
N HIS A 127 12.08 2.30 2.11
CA HIS A 127 11.97 1.00 1.49
C HIS A 127 10.51 0.65 1.19
N LEU A 128 10.24 0.19 -0.03
CA LEU A 128 8.96 -0.40 -0.39
C LEU A 128 9.18 -1.90 -0.60
N PRO A 129 8.69 -2.76 0.31
CA PRO A 129 8.87 -4.21 0.24
C PRO A 129 8.45 -4.85 -1.09
N GLU A 130 8.73 -6.14 -1.26
CA GLU A 130 8.52 -6.89 -2.50
C GLU A 130 9.40 -6.41 -3.66
N GLY A 131 10.71 -6.38 -3.43
CA GLY A 131 11.71 -5.91 -4.41
C GLY A 131 11.73 -6.68 -5.74
N ALA A 132 11.18 -7.89 -5.79
CA ALA A 132 11.01 -8.66 -7.02
C ALA A 132 9.97 -8.05 -7.98
N THR A 133 9.06 -7.21 -7.49
CA THR A 133 8.02 -6.55 -8.29
C THR A 133 8.44 -5.11 -8.55
N PRO A 134 8.74 -4.73 -9.81
CA PRO A 134 9.03 -3.34 -10.16
C PRO A 134 7.84 -2.42 -9.83
N LYS A 135 8.14 -1.27 -9.24
CA LYS A 135 7.14 -0.27 -8.84
C LYS A 135 7.53 1.08 -9.43
N ASP A 136 6.59 1.73 -10.11
CA ASP A 136 6.82 3.07 -10.65
C ASP A 136 5.55 3.91 -10.59
N GLY A 137 5.72 5.23 -10.69
CA GLY A 137 4.65 6.20 -10.69
C GLY A 137 4.71 7.20 -9.53
N PRO A 138 4.04 8.36 -9.68
CA PRO A 138 4.16 9.47 -8.72
C PRO A 138 3.23 9.32 -7.50
N SER A 139 2.25 8.40 -7.54
CA SER A 139 1.15 8.35 -6.57
C SER A 139 1.55 7.89 -5.15
N ALA A 140 2.80 7.48 -4.94
CA ALA A 140 3.36 7.15 -3.62
C ALA A 140 3.96 8.38 -2.90
N GLY A 141 3.95 9.56 -3.51
CA GLY A 141 4.60 10.76 -2.96
C GLY A 141 4.12 11.13 -1.56
N ILE A 142 2.80 11.17 -1.33
CA ILE A 142 2.24 11.46 0.01
C ILE A 142 2.62 10.37 1.03
N THR A 143 2.63 9.10 0.62
CA THR A 143 2.98 7.95 1.46
C THR A 143 4.43 8.02 1.93
N MET A 144 5.36 8.24 1.00
CA MET A 144 6.77 8.41 1.32
C MET A 144 7.02 9.63 2.19
N THR A 145 6.32 10.75 1.94
CA THR A 145 6.42 11.95 2.77
C THR A 145 6.02 11.65 4.21
N LEU A 146 4.85 11.02 4.41
CA LEU A 146 4.38 10.71 5.75
C LEU A 146 5.29 9.70 6.46
N ALA A 147 5.78 8.69 5.76
CA ALA A 147 6.72 7.71 6.33
C ALA A 147 8.01 8.40 6.83
N MET A 148 8.60 9.28 6.02
CA MET A 148 9.78 10.06 6.41
C MET A 148 9.51 11.01 7.58
N VAL A 149 8.38 11.75 7.55
CA VAL A 149 8.00 12.65 8.65
C VAL A 149 7.77 11.86 9.94
N SER A 150 7.11 10.71 9.86
CA SER A 150 6.91 9.82 10.99
C SER A 150 8.25 9.35 11.58
N ALA A 151 9.19 8.90 10.74
CA ALA A 151 10.51 8.47 11.17
C ALA A 151 11.32 9.61 11.82
N LEU A 152 11.27 10.82 11.25
CA LEU A 152 11.98 11.99 11.75
C LEU A 152 11.39 12.56 13.06
N THR A 153 10.08 12.41 13.27
CA THR A 153 9.39 12.95 14.46
C THR A 153 9.16 11.92 15.55
N GLY A 154 9.40 10.62 15.28
CA GLY A 154 9.07 9.53 16.20
C GLY A 154 7.56 9.29 16.38
N ARG A 155 6.70 9.93 15.58
CA ARG A 155 5.25 9.79 15.69
C ARG A 155 4.77 8.58 14.94
N LYS A 156 3.94 7.78 15.61
CA LYS A 156 3.34 6.58 15.03
C LYS A 156 2.23 6.93 14.04
N VAL A 157 2.19 6.22 12.93
CA VAL A 157 1.08 6.27 11.98
C VAL A 157 0.11 5.11 12.26
N ARG A 158 -1.18 5.37 12.11
CA ARG A 158 -2.23 4.36 12.32
C ARG A 158 -2.11 3.24 11.28
N ALA A 159 -2.22 2.01 11.75
CA ALA A 159 -2.15 0.82 10.90
C ALA A 159 -3.39 0.62 10.00
N ASP A 160 -4.53 1.22 10.35
CA ASP A 160 -5.78 1.16 9.61
C ASP A 160 -6.00 2.36 8.66
N LEU A 161 -4.94 3.15 8.44
CA LEU A 161 -4.89 4.25 7.49
C LEU A 161 -4.10 3.86 6.25
N ALA A 162 -4.60 4.24 5.07
CA ALA A 162 -3.84 4.17 3.82
C ALA A 162 -3.95 5.50 3.06
N MET A 163 -3.09 5.71 2.07
CA MET A 163 -3.13 6.93 1.29
C MET A 163 -2.56 6.75 -0.12
N THR A 164 -2.95 7.67 -0.98
CA THR A 164 -2.40 7.78 -2.33
C THR A 164 -2.43 9.23 -2.79
N GLY A 165 -1.41 9.66 -3.51
CA GLY A 165 -1.34 11.02 -4.05
C GLY A 165 0.07 11.38 -4.48
N GLU A 166 0.17 12.13 -5.57
CA GLU A 166 1.43 12.76 -5.98
C GLU A 166 1.68 14.01 -5.14
N ILE A 167 2.93 14.25 -4.76
CA ILE A 167 3.31 15.44 -4.01
C ILE A 167 4.07 16.44 -4.89
N THR A 168 3.81 17.72 -4.68
CA THR A 168 4.62 18.81 -5.23
C THR A 168 5.60 19.34 -4.19
N LEU A 169 6.64 20.09 -4.64
CA LEU A 169 7.59 20.76 -3.73
C LEU A 169 6.94 21.77 -2.79
N ARG A 170 5.70 22.19 -3.08
CA ARG A 170 4.89 23.09 -2.24
C ARG A 170 3.90 22.36 -1.34
N GLY A 171 3.98 21.03 -1.28
CA GLY A 171 3.11 20.18 -0.46
C GLY A 171 1.68 20.01 -0.98
N ARG A 172 1.38 20.41 -2.23
CA ARG A 172 0.09 20.11 -2.84
C ARG A 172 0.01 18.63 -3.17
N VAL A 173 -1.17 18.06 -2.97
CA VAL A 173 -1.46 16.66 -3.32
C VAL A 173 -2.24 16.66 -4.64
N LEU A 174 -1.64 16.08 -5.68
CA LEU A 174 -2.19 16.05 -7.03
C LEU A 174 -3.00 14.76 -7.27
N PRO A 175 -4.00 14.81 -8.18
CA PRO A 175 -4.84 13.68 -8.54
C PRO A 175 -4.04 12.48 -9.08
N ILE A 176 -4.61 11.29 -8.90
CA ILE A 176 -4.02 10.01 -9.33
C ILE A 176 -5.02 9.21 -10.17
N GLY A 177 -4.52 8.22 -10.89
CA GLY A 177 -5.32 7.23 -11.59
C GLY A 177 -5.60 5.98 -10.76
N GLY A 178 -6.59 5.18 -11.19
CA GLY A 178 -6.93 3.89 -10.59
C GLY A 178 -7.51 3.98 -9.18
N LEU A 179 -8.26 5.05 -8.87
CA LEU A 179 -8.81 5.26 -7.52
C LEU A 179 -9.70 4.09 -7.10
N LYS A 180 -10.57 3.61 -7.98
CA LYS A 180 -11.50 2.51 -7.69
C LYS A 180 -10.77 1.22 -7.27
N GLU A 181 -9.75 0.84 -8.03
CA GLU A 181 -8.95 -0.35 -7.77
C GLU A 181 -8.17 -0.22 -6.46
N LYS A 182 -7.61 0.94 -6.21
CA LYS A 182 -6.87 1.26 -4.99
C LYS A 182 -7.77 1.16 -3.74
N LEU A 183 -8.98 1.72 -3.80
CA LEU A 183 -9.90 1.69 -2.66
C LEU A 183 -10.50 0.30 -2.43
N LEU A 184 -10.75 -0.48 -3.49
CA LEU A 184 -11.13 -1.89 -3.37
C LEU A 184 -10.03 -2.71 -2.67
N ALA A 185 -8.76 -2.46 -2.99
CA ALA A 185 -7.64 -3.12 -2.32
C ALA A 185 -7.54 -2.69 -0.85
N ALA A 186 -7.69 -1.41 -0.55
CA ALA A 186 -7.69 -0.90 0.82
C ALA A 186 -8.79 -1.55 1.67
N LEU A 187 -10.01 -1.64 1.14
CA LEU A 187 -11.14 -2.30 1.80
C LEU A 187 -10.84 -3.79 2.07
N SER A 188 -10.36 -4.51 1.05
CA SER A 188 -10.02 -5.94 1.17
C SER A 188 -8.90 -6.19 2.17
N TYR A 189 -7.94 -5.28 2.28
CA TYR A 189 -6.84 -5.33 3.24
C TYR A 189 -7.29 -5.01 4.68
N GLY A 190 -8.53 -4.48 4.84
CA GLY A 190 -9.09 -4.11 6.14
C GLY A 190 -8.64 -2.74 6.66
N VAL A 191 -8.21 -1.84 5.77
CA VAL A 191 -8.04 -0.41 6.05
C VAL A 191 -9.40 0.18 6.39
N LYS A 192 -9.45 1.16 7.29
CA LYS A 192 -10.67 1.86 7.69
C LYS A 192 -10.78 3.26 7.09
N GLU A 193 -9.66 3.93 6.92
CA GLU A 193 -9.62 5.28 6.38
C GLU A 193 -8.61 5.40 5.26
N VAL A 194 -8.97 6.14 4.21
CA VAL A 194 -8.07 6.41 3.09
C VAL A 194 -8.01 7.89 2.79
N PHE A 195 -6.79 8.43 2.73
CA PHE A 195 -6.55 9.79 2.23
C PHE A 195 -6.39 9.76 0.71
N ILE A 196 -7.21 10.53 0.04
CA ILE A 196 -7.19 10.70 -1.42
C ILE A 196 -6.93 12.16 -1.79
N PRO A 197 -6.39 12.45 -2.98
CA PRO A 197 -6.25 13.83 -3.45
C PRO A 197 -7.62 14.51 -3.60
N LYS A 198 -7.70 15.81 -3.24
CA LYS A 198 -8.92 16.61 -3.42
C LYS A 198 -9.45 16.55 -4.84
N GLY A 199 -8.58 16.51 -5.85
CA GLY A 199 -8.97 16.41 -7.25
C GLY A 199 -9.65 15.08 -7.66
N ASN A 200 -9.56 14.06 -6.81
CA ASN A 200 -10.25 12.77 -7.02
C ASN A 200 -11.61 12.69 -6.31
N GLU A 201 -12.08 13.73 -5.63
CA GLU A 201 -13.45 13.72 -5.03
C GLU A 201 -14.53 13.49 -6.09
N LYS A 202 -14.33 13.96 -7.30
CA LYS A 202 -15.25 13.75 -8.42
C LYS A 202 -15.44 12.29 -8.80
N ASP A 203 -14.46 11.43 -8.46
CA ASP A 203 -14.47 10.00 -8.79
C ASP A 203 -15.19 9.18 -7.69
N VAL A 204 -15.41 9.77 -6.50
CA VAL A 204 -16.03 9.08 -5.35
C VAL A 204 -17.47 8.62 -5.61
N PRO A 205 -18.35 9.39 -6.28
CA PRO A 205 -19.70 8.95 -6.59
C PRO A 205 -19.77 7.68 -7.44
N GLU A 206 -18.76 7.43 -8.29
CA GLU A 206 -18.67 6.27 -9.18
C GLU A 206 -18.17 4.99 -8.49
N LEU A 207 -17.80 5.07 -7.22
CA LEU A 207 -17.31 3.93 -6.46
C LEU A 207 -18.47 2.96 -6.13
N PRO A 208 -18.19 1.65 -6.03
CA PRO A 208 -19.15 0.67 -5.55
C PRO A 208 -19.64 1.00 -4.13
N ASP A 209 -20.89 0.68 -3.83
CA ASP A 209 -21.52 1.01 -2.54
C ASP A 209 -20.78 0.38 -1.36
N ASN A 210 -20.33 -0.87 -1.49
CA ASN A 210 -19.53 -1.54 -0.46
C ASN A 210 -18.20 -0.81 -0.14
N VAL A 211 -17.63 -0.05 -1.06
CA VAL A 211 -16.43 0.77 -0.83
C VAL A 211 -16.80 2.05 -0.08
N LYS A 212 -17.88 2.71 -0.49
CA LYS A 212 -18.38 3.94 0.14
C LYS A 212 -18.85 3.72 1.58
N GLU A 213 -19.45 2.57 1.85
CA GLU A 213 -19.93 2.20 3.18
C GLU A 213 -18.82 1.62 4.08
N GLY A 214 -17.85 0.96 3.48
CA GLY A 214 -16.77 0.26 4.21
C GLY A 214 -15.53 1.08 4.51
N LEU A 215 -15.36 2.26 3.89
CA LEU A 215 -14.20 3.12 4.04
C LEU A 215 -14.58 4.55 4.38
N ILE A 216 -13.85 5.15 5.31
CA ILE A 216 -13.83 6.60 5.50
C ILE A 216 -12.90 7.18 4.44
N ILE A 217 -13.45 7.94 3.50
CA ILE A 217 -12.67 8.55 2.41
C ILE A 217 -12.48 10.02 2.74
N THR A 218 -11.24 10.39 3.05
CA THR A 218 -10.86 11.77 3.43
C THR A 218 -10.05 12.38 2.30
N SER A 219 -10.56 13.49 1.73
CA SER A 219 -9.84 14.20 0.68
C SER A 219 -8.87 15.23 1.25
N VAL A 220 -7.66 15.25 0.68
CA VAL A 220 -6.59 16.17 1.10
C VAL A 220 -6.11 17.01 -0.08
N LYS A 221 -5.90 18.30 0.17
CA LYS A 221 -5.40 19.27 -0.83
C LYS A 221 -3.90 19.51 -0.70
N THR A 222 -3.43 19.52 0.53
CA THR A 222 -2.03 19.78 0.88
C THR A 222 -1.60 18.84 2.00
N ILE A 223 -0.31 18.56 2.08
CA ILE A 223 0.28 17.94 3.25
C ILE A 223 0.48 19.06 4.27
N ASP A 224 -0.37 19.06 5.27
CA ASP A 224 -0.27 19.98 6.39
C ASP A 224 -0.15 19.18 7.71
N ARG A 225 0.02 19.92 8.80
CA ARG A 225 0.16 19.31 10.12
C ARG A 225 -1.06 18.50 10.57
N LYS A 226 -2.24 18.77 10.02
CA LYS A 226 -3.49 18.06 10.37
C LYS A 226 -3.60 16.73 9.60
N SER A 227 -3.03 16.67 8.39
CA SER A 227 -3.03 15.47 7.55
C SER A 227 -1.91 14.48 7.92
N VAL A 228 -0.93 14.88 8.74
CA VAL A 228 0.31 14.14 9.01
C VAL A 228 0.33 13.52 10.42
N VAL A 229 -0.65 13.81 11.27
CA VAL A 229 -0.62 13.36 12.69
C VAL A 229 -1.98 12.84 13.13
#